data_25351648585ad32dae4bb425e3f2f1c5
#
_entry.id   25351648585ad32dae4bb425e3f2f1c5
#
_cell.length_a   1.000
_cell.length_b   1.000
_cell.length_c   1.000
_cell.angle_alpha   90.00
_cell.angle_beta   90.00
_cell.angle_gamma   90.00
#
_symmetry.space_group_name_H-M   'P 1'
#
loop_
_entity.id
_entity.type
_entity.pdbx_description
1 polymer ?
#
loop_
_entity_poly.entity_id
_entity_poly.type
_entity_poly.pdbx_seq_one_letter_code
_entity_poly.pdbx_strand_id
1 'polypeptide(L)'
;GMIRLTNLANFRLWDALPRREYINAKKEWRTKALENLFTFFPDFRDSVVFSDTFTPKTIFKYTGHANGSVYGSPAKLKDGITPVRNLFICGTDQGFLGIVGATLSGISMANLHILQNKVAPSA
;
A
#
# COMPACT_ATOMS: atom_id res chain seq x y z
N GLY A 1 -0.38 -16.42 -17.54
CA GLY A 1 -0.81 -15.09 -17.13
C GLY A 1 -0.95 -14.95 -15.62
N MET A 2 -1.18 -13.75 -15.14
CA MET A 2 -1.43 -13.45 -13.73
C MET A 2 -2.73 -12.64 -13.60
N ILE A 3 -3.59 -13.04 -12.68
CA ILE A 3 -4.82 -12.31 -12.36
C ILE A 3 -4.73 -11.82 -10.92
N ARG A 4 -5.05 -10.56 -10.69
CA ARG A 4 -5.11 -9.95 -9.37
C ARG A 4 -6.53 -9.46 -9.08
N LEU A 5 -7.12 -9.98 -8.02
CA LEU A 5 -8.40 -9.53 -7.50
C LEU A 5 -8.17 -8.65 -6.27
N THR A 6 -8.78 -7.47 -6.26
CA THR A 6 -8.61 -6.51 -5.17
C THR A 6 -9.97 -6.14 -4.60
N ASN A 7 -10.12 -6.26 -3.28
CA ASN A 7 -11.33 -5.92 -2.54
C ASN A 7 -10.99 -4.91 -1.44
N LEU A 8 -11.95 -4.08 -1.08
CA LEU A 8 -11.83 -3.22 0.11
C LEU A 8 -11.86 -4.10 1.36
N ALA A 9 -11.01 -3.79 2.32
CA ALA A 9 -10.91 -4.56 3.55
C ALA A 9 -10.67 -3.65 4.76
N ASN A 10 -11.27 -4.00 5.90
CA ASN A 10 -11.09 -3.29 7.16
C ASN A 10 -10.02 -4.00 8.01
N PHE A 11 -8.94 -3.30 8.34
CA PHE A 11 -7.84 -3.84 9.14
C PHE A 11 -8.30 -4.39 10.48
N ARG A 12 -9.14 -3.65 11.22
CA ARG A 12 -9.56 -4.04 12.57
C ARG A 12 -10.32 -5.36 12.60
N LEU A 13 -11.14 -5.62 11.57
CA LEU A 13 -11.87 -6.89 11.45
C LEU A 13 -10.90 -8.05 11.22
N TRP A 14 -9.89 -7.86 10.39
CA TRP A 14 -8.88 -8.88 10.12
C TRP A 14 -7.91 -9.10 11.28
N ASP A 15 -7.55 -8.03 11.99
CA ASP A 15 -6.61 -8.09 13.09
C ASP A 15 -7.20 -8.75 14.34
N ALA A 16 -8.49 -8.56 14.59
CA ALA A 16 -9.21 -9.16 15.70
C ALA A 16 -9.37 -10.70 15.59
N LEU A 17 -9.18 -11.28 14.40
CA LEU A 17 -9.39 -12.71 14.19
C LEU A 17 -8.29 -13.54 14.85
N PRO A 18 -8.64 -14.55 15.67
CA PRO A 18 -7.74 -15.60 16.11
C PRO A 18 -7.13 -16.33 14.90
N ARG A 19 -5.93 -16.89 15.06
CA ARG A 19 -5.17 -17.50 13.96
C ARG A 19 -6.00 -18.49 13.11
N ARG A 20 -6.77 -19.36 13.74
CA ARG A 20 -7.59 -20.36 13.02
C ARG A 20 -8.68 -19.70 12.19
N GLU A 21 -9.38 -18.75 12.77
CA GLU A 21 -10.45 -17.99 12.10
C GLU A 21 -9.89 -17.13 10.98
N TYR A 22 -8.73 -16.50 11.20
CA TYR A 22 -8.03 -15.74 10.15
C TYR A 22 -7.69 -16.60 8.91
N ILE A 23 -7.20 -17.82 9.11
CA ILE A 23 -6.90 -18.73 7.99
C ILE A 23 -8.18 -19.14 7.26
N ASN A 24 -9.25 -19.43 8.00
CA ASN A 24 -10.54 -19.78 7.41
C ASN A 24 -11.15 -18.61 6.63
N ALA A 25 -11.14 -17.42 7.22
CA ALA A 25 -11.61 -16.21 6.54
C ALA A 25 -10.84 -15.92 5.24
N LYS A 26 -9.51 -16.09 5.21
CA LYS A 26 -8.72 -15.96 3.97
C LYS A 26 -9.22 -16.92 2.87
N LYS A 27 -9.49 -18.17 3.23
CA LYS A 27 -9.99 -19.17 2.28
C LYS A 27 -11.38 -18.81 1.76
N GLU A 28 -12.26 -18.43 2.67
CA GLU A 28 -13.64 -18.04 2.32
C GLU A 28 -13.65 -16.81 1.40
N TRP A 29 -12.92 -15.77 1.73
CA TRP A 29 -12.83 -14.57 0.90
C TRP A 29 -12.22 -14.86 -0.48
N ARG A 30 -11.22 -15.74 -0.56
CA ARG A 30 -10.68 -16.18 -1.85
C ARG A 30 -11.74 -16.88 -2.70
N THR A 31 -12.50 -17.79 -2.10
CA THR A 31 -13.59 -18.49 -2.81
C THR A 31 -14.62 -17.51 -3.32
N LYS A 32 -15.12 -16.62 -2.48
CA LYS A 32 -16.08 -15.57 -2.88
C LYS A 32 -15.55 -14.66 -3.98
N ALA A 33 -14.28 -14.27 -3.90
CA ALA A 33 -13.67 -13.44 -4.93
C ALA A 33 -13.58 -14.14 -6.28
N LEU A 34 -13.27 -15.45 -6.30
CA LEU A 34 -13.25 -16.25 -7.51
C LEU A 34 -14.66 -16.47 -8.07
N GLU A 35 -15.64 -16.77 -7.23
CA GLU A 35 -17.04 -16.89 -7.64
C GLU A 35 -17.54 -15.62 -8.33
N ASN A 36 -17.26 -14.46 -7.74
CA ASN A 36 -17.59 -13.18 -8.35
C ASN A 36 -16.86 -12.96 -9.69
N LEU A 37 -15.59 -13.35 -9.79
CA LEU A 37 -14.83 -13.24 -11.03
C LEU A 37 -15.48 -14.05 -12.15
N PHE A 38 -15.92 -15.29 -11.86
CA PHE A 38 -16.52 -16.18 -12.85
C PHE A 38 -17.93 -15.78 -13.31
N THR A 39 -18.50 -14.73 -12.73
CA THR A 39 -19.70 -14.11 -13.33
C THR A 39 -19.35 -13.30 -14.60
N PHE A 40 -18.08 -12.91 -14.77
CA PHE A 40 -17.60 -12.09 -15.88
C PHE A 40 -16.63 -12.83 -16.81
N PHE A 41 -16.00 -13.90 -16.33
CA PHE A 41 -14.96 -14.65 -17.03
C PHE A 41 -15.30 -16.16 -17.04
N PRO A 42 -14.87 -16.91 -18.07
CA PRO A 42 -14.91 -18.36 -18.03
C PRO A 42 -14.18 -18.93 -16.82
N ASP A 43 -14.64 -20.05 -16.29
CA ASP A 43 -13.98 -20.72 -15.18
C ASP A 43 -12.63 -21.31 -15.63
N PHE A 44 -11.57 -20.88 -14.97
CA PHE A 44 -10.19 -21.33 -15.23
C PHE A 44 -9.53 -21.95 -14.00
N ARG A 45 -10.32 -22.37 -12.99
CA ARG A 45 -9.76 -22.92 -11.73
C ARG A 45 -8.78 -24.04 -11.96
N ASP A 46 -9.02 -24.90 -12.90
CA ASP A 46 -8.15 -26.03 -13.24
C ASP A 46 -6.79 -25.60 -13.83
N SER A 47 -6.69 -24.38 -14.32
CA SER A 47 -5.45 -23.80 -14.85
C SER A 47 -4.66 -23.00 -13.80
N VAL A 48 -5.14 -22.90 -12.56
CA VAL A 48 -4.49 -22.13 -11.49
C VAL A 48 -3.38 -22.98 -10.86
N VAL A 49 -2.14 -22.65 -11.16
CA VAL A 49 -0.94 -23.33 -10.60
C VAL A 49 -0.53 -22.78 -9.24
N PHE A 50 -0.87 -21.53 -8.93
CA PHE A 50 -0.55 -20.89 -7.65
C PHE A 50 -1.55 -19.80 -7.32
N SER A 51 -1.91 -19.68 -6.05
CA SER A 51 -2.70 -18.53 -5.57
C SER A 51 -2.33 -18.15 -4.14
N ASP A 52 -2.30 -16.86 -3.86
CA ASP A 52 -2.11 -16.32 -2.50
C ASP A 52 -3.16 -15.24 -2.22
N THR A 53 -3.34 -14.94 -0.94
CA THR A 53 -4.29 -13.92 -0.46
C THR A 53 -3.61 -13.01 0.54
N PHE A 54 -3.46 -11.75 0.18
CA PHE A 54 -3.02 -10.70 1.08
C PHE A 54 -4.20 -10.09 1.80
N THR A 55 -4.03 -9.78 3.07
CA THR A 55 -5.00 -9.07 3.90
C THR A 55 -4.34 -7.81 4.46
N PRO A 56 -5.09 -6.84 5.02
CA PRO A 56 -4.48 -5.70 5.69
C PRO A 56 -3.50 -6.12 6.80
N LYS A 57 -3.79 -7.20 7.52
CA LYS A 57 -2.88 -7.78 8.53
C LYS A 57 -1.57 -8.30 7.91
N THR A 58 -1.63 -8.88 6.71
CA THR A 58 -0.43 -9.29 5.96
C THR A 58 0.42 -8.07 5.58
N ILE A 59 -0.22 -7.02 5.08
CA ILE A 59 0.46 -5.77 4.70
C ILE A 59 1.13 -5.15 5.93
N PHE A 60 0.40 -4.99 7.03
CA PHE A 60 0.95 -4.49 8.29
C PHE A 60 2.20 -5.28 8.73
N LYS A 61 2.12 -6.62 8.70
CA LYS A 61 3.23 -7.50 9.09
C LYS A 61 4.52 -7.25 8.29
N TYR A 62 4.40 -7.03 6.98
CA TYR A 62 5.57 -6.93 6.10
C TYR A 62 6.06 -5.50 5.85
N THR A 63 5.19 -4.50 6.00
CA THR A 63 5.53 -3.11 5.70
C THR A 63 5.59 -2.21 6.94
N GLY A 64 5.00 -2.63 8.05
CA GLY A 64 4.84 -1.80 9.24
C GLY A 64 3.82 -0.65 9.08
N HIS A 65 3.17 -0.54 7.93
CA HIS A 65 2.21 0.54 7.66
C HIS A 65 0.99 0.44 8.58
N ALA A 66 0.68 1.53 9.26
CA ALA A 66 -0.45 1.60 10.17
C ALA A 66 -1.75 1.13 9.51
N ASN A 67 -2.50 0.27 10.21
CA ASN A 67 -3.73 -0.35 9.72
C ASN A 67 -3.59 -1.10 8.38
N GLY A 68 -2.39 -1.57 8.03
CA GLY A 68 -2.12 -2.27 6.78
C GLY A 68 -2.43 -1.44 5.54
N SER A 69 -2.23 -0.13 5.60
CA SER A 69 -2.50 0.74 4.47
C SER A 69 -1.46 0.53 3.36
N VAL A 70 -1.94 0.55 2.11
CA VAL A 70 -1.07 0.37 0.92
C VAL A 70 -0.53 1.71 0.43
N TYR A 71 -1.34 2.76 0.55
CA TYR A 71 -1.06 4.07 -0.03
C TYR A 71 -0.75 5.16 1.01
N GLY A 72 -0.33 4.75 2.22
CA GLY A 72 -0.01 5.65 3.31
C GLY A 72 -1.23 6.31 3.96
N SER A 73 -1.02 7.40 4.68
CA SER A 73 -2.08 8.17 5.35
C SER A 73 -3.02 8.83 4.32
N PRO A 74 -4.33 8.94 4.61
CA PRO A 74 -5.22 9.80 3.82
C PRO A 74 -4.87 11.29 3.96
N ALA A 75 -4.30 11.70 5.08
CA ALA A 75 -3.76 13.06 5.26
C ALA A 75 -2.33 13.11 4.70
N LYS A 76 -2.19 13.72 3.51
CA LYS A 76 -0.91 13.81 2.80
C LYS A 76 -0.15 15.07 3.19
N LEU A 77 1.16 14.92 3.46
CA LEU A 77 2.10 16.03 3.68
C LEU A 77 2.72 16.43 2.34
N LYS A 78 2.00 17.24 1.55
CA LYS A 78 2.37 17.57 0.15
C LYS A 78 3.71 18.27 0.02
N ASP A 79 4.08 19.09 0.97
CA ASP A 79 5.36 19.78 1.07
C ASP A 79 6.47 18.94 1.73
N GLY A 80 6.12 17.75 2.23
CA GLY A 80 7.03 16.85 2.92
C GLY A 80 7.50 17.32 4.29
N ILE A 81 7.02 18.46 4.79
CA ILE A 81 7.46 19.03 6.07
C ILE A 81 6.86 18.25 7.22
N THR A 82 7.69 17.84 8.17
CA THR A 82 7.27 17.22 9.42
C THR A 82 7.37 18.17 10.61
N PRO A 83 6.72 17.89 11.74
CA PRO A 83 6.91 18.67 12.96
C PRO A 83 8.35 18.65 13.52
N VAL A 84 9.17 17.71 13.06
CA VAL A 84 10.56 17.59 13.49
C VAL A 84 11.46 18.42 12.58
N ARG A 85 12.24 19.33 13.17
CA ARG A 85 13.15 20.18 12.42
C ARG A 85 14.12 19.36 11.58
N ASN A 86 14.30 19.75 10.32
CA ASN A 86 15.20 19.12 9.34
C ASN A 86 14.85 17.64 9.00
N LEU A 87 13.64 17.20 9.33
CA LEU A 87 13.12 15.89 8.92
C LEU A 87 12.00 16.07 7.90
N PHE A 88 12.19 15.53 6.72
CA PHE A 88 11.23 15.60 5.62
C PHE A 88 10.74 14.21 5.26
N ILE A 89 9.50 14.11 4.79
CA ILE A 89 8.91 12.86 4.34
C ILE A 89 8.75 12.90 2.82
N CYS A 90 8.96 11.74 2.19
CA CYS A 90 8.71 11.54 0.76
C CYS A 90 7.95 10.22 0.53
N GLY A 91 7.56 9.97 -0.71
CA GLY A 91 6.84 8.75 -1.09
C GLY A 91 5.33 8.87 -0.96
N THR A 92 4.68 7.77 -0.58
CA THR A 92 3.21 7.68 -0.57
C THR A 92 2.53 8.64 0.39
N ASP A 93 3.16 8.97 1.50
CA ASP A 93 2.60 9.90 2.49
C ASP A 93 2.69 11.38 2.07
N GLN A 94 3.56 11.71 1.12
CA GLN A 94 3.55 13.01 0.44
C GLN A 94 2.44 13.10 -0.63
N GLY A 95 2.04 11.96 -1.23
CA GLY A 95 0.95 11.90 -2.20
C GLY A 95 1.30 11.25 -3.53
N PHE A 96 2.53 10.83 -3.72
CA PHE A 96 2.98 10.17 -4.93
C PHE A 96 2.90 8.64 -4.76
N LEU A 97 2.21 7.97 -5.69
CA LEU A 97 1.93 6.54 -5.60
C LEU A 97 2.80 5.73 -6.56
N GLY A 98 3.07 4.48 -6.16
CA GLY A 98 3.88 3.53 -6.92
C GLY A 98 5.37 3.85 -6.91
N ILE A 99 6.16 3.01 -7.58
CA ILE A 99 7.64 3.09 -7.58
C ILE A 99 8.09 4.41 -8.21
N VAL A 100 7.58 4.74 -9.39
CA VAL A 100 7.93 5.98 -10.10
C VAL A 100 7.53 7.21 -9.26
N GLY A 101 6.30 7.22 -8.74
CA GLY A 101 5.82 8.33 -7.90
C GLY A 101 6.67 8.51 -6.64
N ALA A 102 7.00 7.43 -5.94
CA ALA A 102 7.85 7.51 -4.75
C ALA A 102 9.27 8.02 -5.07
N THR A 103 9.83 7.64 -6.22
CA THR A 103 11.13 8.15 -6.69
C THR A 103 11.06 9.64 -7.00
N LEU A 104 10.05 10.09 -7.75
CA LEU A 104 9.83 11.52 -8.05
C LEU A 104 9.61 12.33 -6.78
N SER A 105 8.89 11.79 -5.81
CA SER A 105 8.72 12.41 -4.49
C SER A 105 10.06 12.65 -3.81
N GLY A 106 10.94 11.64 -3.77
CA GLY A 106 12.28 11.78 -3.19
C GLY A 106 13.10 12.85 -3.88
N ILE A 107 13.12 12.89 -5.22
CA ILE A 107 13.80 13.91 -6.02
C ILE A 107 13.24 15.30 -5.70
N SER A 108 11.91 15.45 -5.67
CA SER A 108 11.25 16.72 -5.39
C SER A 108 11.59 17.26 -4.00
N MET A 109 11.56 16.40 -2.98
CA MET A 109 11.88 16.79 -1.61
C MET A 109 13.36 17.15 -1.43
N ALA A 110 14.26 16.40 -2.07
CA ALA A 110 15.69 16.74 -2.08
C ALA A 110 15.94 18.10 -2.73
N ASN A 111 15.34 18.36 -3.88
CA ASN A 111 15.46 19.65 -4.57
C ASN A 111 14.88 20.78 -3.70
N LEU A 112 13.66 20.62 -3.21
CA LEU A 112 12.97 21.69 -2.48
C LEU A 112 13.65 22.07 -1.18
N HIS A 113 14.05 21.09 -0.38
CA HIS A 113 14.49 21.32 0.99
C HIS A 113 16.01 21.29 1.20
N ILE A 114 16.78 20.68 0.29
CA ILE A 114 18.21 20.47 0.46
C ILE A 114 19.02 21.21 -0.59
N LEU A 115 18.70 21.04 -1.87
CA LEU A 115 19.55 21.54 -2.95
C LEU A 115 19.29 23.01 -3.28
N GLN A 116 18.03 23.45 -3.30
CA GLN A 116 17.70 24.86 -3.61
C GLN A 116 18.17 25.84 -2.51
N ASN A 117 18.21 25.40 -1.25
CA ASN A 117 18.71 26.23 -0.14
C ASN A 117 20.24 26.44 -0.15
N LYS A 118 20.97 25.77 -1.07
CA LYS A 118 22.43 25.96 -1.21
C LYS A 118 22.81 26.97 -2.31
N VAL A 119 21.85 27.54 -3.02
CA VAL A 119 22.08 28.53 -4.08
C VAL A 119 21.54 29.90 -3.64
N ALA A 120 21.81 30.32 -2.41
CA ALA A 120 21.74 31.72 -2.09
C ALA A 120 23.05 32.32 -2.63
N PRO A 121 23.04 33.28 -3.59
CA PRO A 121 24.26 33.95 -3.98
C PRO A 121 24.81 34.69 -2.77
N SER A 122 26.09 34.45 -2.46
CA SER A 122 26.86 35.31 -1.58
C SER A 122 26.79 36.71 -2.15
N ALA A 123 26.19 37.64 -1.37
CA ALA A 123 26.23 39.06 -1.64
C ALA A 123 27.66 39.58 -1.51
#